data_b3f397a99007f5d8bb06ff19d3372f21
#
_entry.id   b3f397a99007f5d8bb06ff19d3372f21
#
_cell.length_a   1.000
_cell.length_b   1.000
_cell.length_c   1.000
_cell.angle_alpha   90.00
_cell.angle_beta   90.00
_cell.angle_gamma   90.00
#
_symmetry.space_group_name_H-M   'P 1'
#
loop_
_entity.id
_entity.type
_entity.pdbx_description
1 polymer ?
#
loop_
_entity_poly.entity_id
_entity_poly.type
_entity_poly.pdbx_seq_one_letter_code
_entity_poly.pdbx_strand_id
1 'polypeptide(L)'
;MKLFIFGSTGDLVNRKVLPALQNFNSEKLEIYAIGRKNITQEKYLHHVCSEDRCTPIFQESIKYIKLNFDKEDICGKKCIANFDQNKTNYVYISLPPSQIKKILYSLKKFKELNYSIKILIEKPFGSNLLEAKELKQLIEENNLGKDIFLSDHYLFKQNIINLPKQDFTKLEIKSTEEVGLEGRTTYYNSVGALKDMVQSHFLNITQKISKEELKDKIEILEFKRGQYKNYSKELGKNQ
;
A
#
# COMPACT_ATOMS: atom_id res chain seq x y z
N MET A 1 6.18 18.60 7.48
CA MET A 1 5.36 17.37 7.59
C MET A 1 6.29 16.19 7.72
N LYS A 2 6.04 15.25 8.64
CA LYS A 2 6.82 14.01 8.77
C LYS A 2 6.03 12.83 8.22
N LEU A 3 6.65 12.08 7.30
CA LEU A 3 6.08 10.92 6.66
C LEU A 3 6.98 9.69 6.88
N PHE A 4 6.43 8.66 7.48
CA PHE A 4 7.09 7.39 7.75
C PHE A 4 6.60 6.35 6.77
N ILE A 5 7.49 5.83 5.91
CA ILE A 5 7.16 4.85 4.86
C ILE A 5 7.70 3.49 5.26
N PHE A 6 6.82 2.59 5.68
CA PHE A 6 7.14 1.20 5.97
C PHE A 6 7.10 0.36 4.68
N GLY A 7 8.16 -0.39 4.42
CA GLY A 7 8.32 -1.11 3.16
C GLY A 7 8.98 -0.27 2.05
N SER A 8 9.78 0.71 2.44
CA SER A 8 10.38 1.73 1.56
C SER A 8 11.29 1.17 0.47
N THR A 9 11.75 -0.07 0.56
CA THR A 9 12.57 -0.74 -0.47
C THR A 9 11.72 -1.56 -1.46
N GLY A 10 10.39 -1.46 -1.37
CA GLY A 10 9.45 -2.14 -2.26
C GLY A 10 9.29 -1.42 -3.61
N ASP A 11 8.90 -2.18 -4.63
CA ASP A 11 8.74 -1.68 -6.00
C ASP A 11 7.74 -0.52 -6.11
N LEU A 12 6.57 -0.64 -5.46
CA LEU A 12 5.53 0.40 -5.47
C LEU A 12 6.05 1.73 -4.92
N VAL A 13 6.79 1.69 -3.81
CA VAL A 13 7.33 2.90 -3.19
C VAL A 13 8.34 3.56 -4.13
N ASN A 14 9.24 2.77 -4.70
CA ASN A 14 10.30 3.31 -5.58
C ASN A 14 9.76 3.85 -6.90
N ARG A 15 8.82 3.15 -7.52
CA ARG A 15 8.34 3.49 -8.88
C ARG A 15 7.19 4.48 -8.89
N LYS A 16 6.44 4.62 -7.80
CA LYS A 16 5.22 5.43 -7.77
C LYS A 16 5.18 6.44 -6.61
N VAL A 17 5.40 5.98 -5.37
CA VAL A 17 5.17 6.82 -4.19
C VAL A 17 6.23 7.91 -4.07
N LEU A 18 7.50 7.56 -4.10
CA LEU A 18 8.59 8.57 -3.99
C LEU A 18 8.58 9.57 -5.15
N PRO A 19 8.42 9.17 -6.43
CA PRO A 19 8.27 10.14 -7.51
C PRO A 19 7.07 11.07 -7.36
N ALA A 20 5.94 10.57 -6.84
CA ALA A 20 4.78 11.41 -6.58
C ALA A 20 5.03 12.41 -5.44
N LEU A 21 5.73 11.99 -4.39
CA LEU A 21 6.10 12.84 -3.25
C LEU A 21 7.08 13.95 -3.63
N GLN A 22 7.97 13.71 -4.57
CA GLN A 22 8.87 14.76 -5.09
C GLN A 22 8.11 15.92 -5.72
N ASN A 23 6.99 15.61 -6.40
CA ASN A 23 6.12 16.63 -6.99
C ASN A 23 5.15 17.27 -5.97
N PHE A 24 5.14 16.76 -4.74
CA PHE A 24 4.33 17.33 -3.67
C PHE A 24 5.04 18.56 -3.10
N ASN A 25 4.51 19.71 -3.44
CA ASN A 25 5.10 21.02 -3.08
C ASN A 25 4.86 21.33 -1.59
N SER A 26 5.61 20.68 -0.71
CA SER A 26 5.61 20.96 0.72
C SER A 26 7.02 21.41 1.13
N GLU A 27 7.16 22.67 1.50
CA GLU A 27 8.44 23.29 1.88
C GLU A 27 9.18 22.59 3.04
N LYS A 28 8.55 21.65 3.73
CA LYS A 28 9.12 20.95 4.90
C LYS A 28 8.68 19.50 5.00
N LEU A 29 8.82 18.74 3.90
CA LEU A 29 8.60 17.31 3.92
C LEU A 29 9.84 16.58 4.43
N GLU A 30 9.71 15.83 5.53
CA GLU A 30 10.73 14.91 6.02
C GLU A 30 10.21 13.47 5.81
N ILE A 31 10.95 12.67 5.08
CA ILE A 31 10.61 11.28 4.76
C ILE A 31 11.52 10.34 5.52
N TYR A 32 10.93 9.51 6.37
CA TYR A 32 11.60 8.43 7.08
C TYR A 32 11.31 7.12 6.35
N ALA A 33 12.23 6.70 5.50
CA ALA A 33 12.12 5.52 4.66
C ALA A 33 12.56 4.28 5.43
N ILE A 34 11.61 3.42 5.82
CA ILE A 34 11.86 2.30 6.73
C ILE A 34 11.84 0.97 5.95
N GLY A 35 12.91 0.19 6.08
CA GLY A 35 13.04 -1.08 5.36
C GLY A 35 13.96 -2.08 6.03
N ARG A 36 13.88 -3.35 5.61
CA ARG A 36 14.69 -4.46 6.20
C ARG A 36 16.09 -4.59 5.62
N LYS A 37 16.34 -4.03 4.44
CA LYS A 37 17.62 -4.17 3.76
C LYS A 37 18.75 -3.53 4.56
N ASN A 38 19.86 -4.25 4.68
CA ASN A 38 21.07 -3.73 5.33
C ASN A 38 21.91 -2.94 4.31
N ILE A 39 21.49 -1.71 4.06
CA ILE A 39 22.14 -0.79 3.12
C ILE A 39 22.38 0.55 3.80
N THR A 40 23.38 1.29 3.30
CA THR A 40 23.65 2.66 3.76
C THR A 40 22.63 3.65 3.20
N GLN A 41 22.62 4.87 3.76
CA GLN A 41 21.81 5.98 3.24
C GLN A 41 22.11 6.25 1.75
N GLU A 42 23.37 6.31 1.37
CA GLU A 42 23.80 6.56 -0.01
C GLU A 42 23.31 5.46 -0.95
N LYS A 43 23.47 4.19 -0.56
CA LYS A 43 22.97 3.05 -1.35
C LYS A 43 21.44 3.07 -1.49
N TYR A 44 20.73 3.49 -0.44
CA TYR A 44 19.28 3.64 -0.52
C TYR A 44 18.91 4.75 -1.50
N LEU A 45 19.51 5.95 -1.37
CA LEU A 45 19.26 7.05 -2.30
C LEU A 45 19.61 6.68 -3.74
N HIS A 46 20.74 6.04 -3.97
CA HIS A 46 21.10 5.55 -5.30
C HIS A 46 20.06 4.59 -5.88
N HIS A 47 19.46 3.73 -5.04
CA HIS A 47 18.41 2.80 -5.47
C HIS A 47 17.11 3.49 -5.84
N VAL A 48 16.68 4.50 -5.08
CA VAL A 48 15.38 5.17 -5.29
C VAL A 48 15.46 6.38 -6.21
N CYS A 49 16.61 7.00 -6.31
CA CYS A 49 16.88 8.22 -7.07
C CYS A 49 17.84 7.97 -8.26
N SER A 50 17.98 6.72 -8.73
CA SER A 50 18.79 6.41 -9.91
C SER A 50 18.32 7.17 -11.15
N GLU A 51 19.23 7.44 -12.09
CA GLU A 51 18.93 8.12 -13.37
C GLU A 51 18.39 9.55 -13.19
N ASP A 52 18.95 10.31 -12.25
CA ASP A 52 18.58 11.70 -11.98
C ASP A 52 17.09 11.95 -11.67
N ARG A 53 16.42 10.90 -11.18
CA ARG A 53 14.98 10.95 -10.86
C ARG A 53 14.63 11.81 -9.65
N CYS A 54 15.62 12.18 -8.82
CA CYS A 54 15.37 12.98 -7.63
C CYS A 54 16.18 14.28 -7.64
N THR A 55 15.53 15.37 -7.31
CA THR A 55 16.24 16.64 -7.05
C THR A 55 17.10 16.53 -5.79
N PRO A 56 18.20 17.30 -5.67
CA PRO A 56 19.02 17.31 -4.46
C PRO A 56 18.21 17.62 -3.19
N ILE A 57 17.31 18.59 -3.24
CA ILE A 57 16.44 18.98 -2.13
C ILE A 57 15.55 17.79 -1.70
N PHE A 58 15.03 17.02 -2.65
CA PHE A 58 14.21 15.84 -2.32
C PHE A 58 15.06 14.74 -1.70
N GLN A 59 16.29 14.52 -2.19
CA GLN A 59 17.21 13.54 -1.60
C GLN A 59 17.54 13.89 -0.13
N GLU A 60 17.76 15.15 0.18
CA GLU A 60 18.03 15.65 1.54
C GLU A 60 16.83 15.43 2.49
N SER A 61 15.61 15.41 1.94
CA SER A 61 14.39 15.17 2.72
C SER A 61 14.22 13.72 3.16
N ILE A 62 14.98 12.77 2.58
CA ILE A 62 14.83 11.33 2.81
C ILE A 62 15.89 10.83 3.77
N LYS A 63 15.45 10.15 4.83
CA LYS A 63 16.30 9.45 5.80
C LYS A 63 15.96 7.96 5.81
N TYR A 64 16.91 7.10 5.45
CA TYR A 64 16.71 5.65 5.50
C TYR A 64 16.93 5.10 6.91
N ILE A 65 15.97 4.33 7.39
CA ILE A 65 16.06 3.62 8.67
C ILE A 65 15.96 2.11 8.41
N LYS A 66 17.04 1.40 8.70
CA LYS A 66 17.01 -0.07 8.72
C LYS A 66 16.24 -0.53 9.95
N LEU A 67 15.17 -1.29 9.73
CA LEU A 67 14.37 -1.91 10.78
C LEU A 67 13.90 -3.30 10.35
N ASN A 68 14.19 -4.31 11.16
CA ASN A 68 13.68 -5.66 10.94
C ASN A 68 12.42 -5.88 11.78
N PHE A 69 11.26 -5.79 11.16
CA PHE A 69 9.94 -5.93 11.80
C PHE A 69 9.70 -7.30 12.46
N ASP A 70 10.52 -8.31 12.18
CA ASP A 70 10.40 -9.62 12.80
C ASP A 70 11.19 -9.74 14.11
N LYS A 71 12.18 -8.86 14.30
CA LYS A 71 13.13 -8.93 15.42
C LYS A 71 13.19 -7.67 16.29
N GLU A 72 12.70 -6.55 15.77
CA GLU A 72 12.86 -5.25 16.41
C GLU A 72 11.50 -4.62 16.67
N ASP A 73 11.33 -4.01 17.84
CA ASP A 73 10.14 -3.19 18.14
C ASP A 73 10.22 -1.88 17.33
N ILE A 74 9.17 -1.59 16.60
CA ILE A 74 9.02 -0.36 15.79
C ILE A 74 9.03 0.87 16.72
N CYS A 75 8.53 0.72 17.94
CA CYS A 75 8.62 1.75 18.98
C CYS A 75 9.99 1.83 19.64
N GLY A 76 10.97 1.04 19.20
CA GLY A 76 12.36 1.14 19.66
C GLY A 76 12.95 2.52 19.39
N LYS A 77 13.97 2.89 20.18
CA LYS A 77 14.59 4.24 20.19
C LYS A 77 14.90 4.82 18.80
N LYS A 78 15.21 3.99 17.81
CA LYS A 78 15.56 4.44 16.46
C LYS A 78 14.39 5.04 15.67
N CYS A 79 13.19 4.57 15.88
CA CYS A 79 12.02 5.03 15.15
C CYS A 79 11.27 6.11 15.92
N ILE A 80 11.00 5.89 17.20
CA ILE A 80 10.24 6.81 18.04
C ILE A 80 10.89 8.20 18.15
N ALA A 81 12.22 8.25 18.20
CA ALA A 81 12.97 9.52 18.29
C ALA A 81 12.71 10.48 17.11
N ASN A 82 12.19 9.98 16.02
CA ASN A 82 11.91 10.79 14.84
C ASN A 82 10.45 11.28 14.77
N PHE A 83 9.54 10.70 15.57
CA PHE A 83 8.15 11.16 15.64
C PHE A 83 8.07 12.52 16.37
N ASP A 84 7.16 13.36 15.92
CA ASP A 84 6.92 14.68 16.50
C ASP A 84 5.70 14.60 17.42
N GLN A 85 5.86 14.95 18.70
CA GLN A 85 4.77 14.96 19.67
C GLN A 85 3.79 16.11 19.46
N ASN A 86 4.24 17.20 18.86
CA ASN A 86 3.46 18.43 18.69
C ASN A 86 2.75 18.52 17.33
N LYS A 87 3.03 17.57 16.43
CA LYS A 87 2.48 17.58 15.06
C LYS A 87 1.95 16.21 14.66
N THR A 88 1.06 16.21 13.70
CA THR A 88 0.59 14.94 13.10
C THR A 88 1.71 14.26 12.33
N ASN A 89 1.93 13.00 12.66
CA ASN A 89 2.85 12.11 11.98
C ASN A 89 2.06 11.26 10.97
N TYR A 90 2.50 11.22 9.74
CA TYR A 90 1.88 10.44 8.69
C TYR A 90 2.63 9.12 8.50
N VAL A 91 1.91 8.04 8.45
CA VAL A 91 2.48 6.68 8.30
C VAL A 91 1.89 6.05 7.05
N TYR A 92 2.74 5.63 6.14
CA TYR A 92 2.35 4.90 4.94
C TYR A 92 2.89 3.47 5.04
N ILE A 93 1.99 2.48 4.92
CA ILE A 93 2.33 1.06 5.05
C ILE A 93 2.18 0.39 3.70
N SER A 94 3.33 0.04 3.09
CA SER A 94 3.45 -0.71 1.83
C SER A 94 4.14 -2.04 2.10
N LEU A 95 3.48 -2.90 2.87
CA LEU A 95 4.01 -4.18 3.32
C LEU A 95 3.00 -5.30 3.11
N PRO A 96 3.45 -6.57 3.03
CA PRO A 96 2.56 -7.72 3.02
C PRO A 96 1.63 -7.75 4.25
N PRO A 97 0.41 -8.29 4.14
CA PRO A 97 -0.58 -8.33 5.23
C PRO A 97 -0.05 -8.88 6.55
N SER A 98 0.78 -9.92 6.51
CA SER A 98 1.41 -10.53 7.69
C SER A 98 2.27 -9.56 8.52
N GLN A 99 2.77 -8.49 7.92
CA GLN A 99 3.58 -7.47 8.60
C GLN A 99 2.74 -6.30 9.12
N ILE A 100 1.59 -6.03 8.49
CA ILE A 100 0.71 -4.91 8.86
C ILE A 100 0.29 -5.02 10.33
N LYS A 101 -0.10 -6.21 10.76
CA LYS A 101 -0.53 -6.49 12.14
C LYS A 101 0.51 -6.05 13.17
N LYS A 102 1.78 -6.39 12.95
CA LYS A 102 2.89 -6.04 13.85
C LYS A 102 3.09 -4.52 13.94
N ILE A 103 2.97 -3.84 12.80
CA ILE A 103 3.10 -2.38 12.75
C ILE A 103 1.95 -1.71 13.49
N LEU A 104 0.71 -2.16 13.29
CA LEU A 104 -0.45 -1.59 13.98
C LEU A 104 -0.36 -1.77 15.50
N TYR A 105 0.10 -2.92 15.99
CA TYR A 105 0.37 -3.12 17.41
C TYR A 105 1.40 -2.15 17.98
N SER A 106 2.46 -1.88 17.21
CA SER A 106 3.47 -0.92 17.64
C SER A 106 2.94 0.51 17.60
N LEU A 107 2.17 0.86 16.58
CA LEU A 107 1.58 2.21 16.45
C LEU A 107 0.53 2.52 17.53
N LYS A 108 -0.14 1.51 18.08
CA LYS A 108 -0.98 1.67 19.28
C LYS A 108 -0.21 2.33 20.42
N LYS A 109 1.02 1.89 20.71
CA LYS A 109 1.86 2.47 21.77
C LYS A 109 2.14 3.96 21.57
N PHE A 110 2.26 4.42 20.32
CA PHE A 110 2.42 5.86 20.03
C PHE A 110 1.16 6.65 20.41
N LYS A 111 -0.03 6.09 20.21
CA LYS A 111 -1.26 6.73 20.67
C LYS A 111 -1.36 6.78 22.19
N GLU A 112 -0.96 5.72 22.89
CA GLU A 112 -0.87 5.69 24.34
C GLU A 112 0.11 6.74 24.87
N LEU A 113 1.14 7.10 24.11
CA LEU A 113 2.08 8.17 24.38
C LEU A 113 1.63 9.55 23.83
N ASN A 114 0.36 9.70 23.45
CA ASN A 114 -0.26 10.92 22.95
C ASN A 114 0.35 11.48 21.64
N TYR A 115 0.94 10.63 20.80
CA TYR A 115 1.31 11.06 19.43
C TYR A 115 0.08 11.14 18.53
N SER A 116 -0.05 12.23 17.78
CA SER A 116 -1.01 12.31 16.67
C SER A 116 -0.47 11.56 15.46
N ILE A 117 -1.20 10.55 14.98
CA ILE A 117 -0.78 9.68 13.86
C ILE A 117 -1.94 9.54 12.87
N LYS A 118 -1.63 9.63 11.57
CA LYS A 118 -2.54 9.23 10.48
C LYS A 118 -1.87 8.14 9.66
N ILE A 119 -2.58 7.05 9.41
CA ILE A 119 -2.03 5.82 8.84
C ILE A 119 -2.73 5.54 7.51
N LEU A 120 -1.97 5.43 6.43
CA LEU A 120 -2.44 4.98 5.13
C LEU A 120 -1.89 3.56 4.88
N ILE A 121 -2.79 2.62 4.63
CA ILE A 121 -2.46 1.21 4.37
C ILE A 121 -2.77 0.89 2.92
N GLU A 122 -1.79 0.33 2.22
CA GLU A 122 -1.99 -0.25 0.90
C GLU A 122 -2.69 -1.61 0.99
N LYS A 123 -3.43 -1.93 -0.04
CA LYS A 123 -3.99 -3.27 -0.18
C LYS A 123 -2.92 -4.30 -0.61
N PRO A 124 -3.17 -5.59 -0.36
CA PRO A 124 -4.39 -6.17 0.19
C PRO A 124 -4.50 -6.01 1.71
N PHE A 125 -5.71 -5.76 2.19
CA PHE A 125 -6.03 -5.70 3.61
C PHE A 125 -6.36 -7.12 4.11
N GLY A 126 -5.31 -7.88 4.41
CA GLY A 126 -5.36 -9.31 4.70
C GLY A 126 -5.20 -10.17 3.42
N SER A 127 -4.65 -11.37 3.56
CA SER A 127 -4.48 -12.34 2.48
C SER A 127 -5.76 -13.15 2.21
N ASN A 128 -6.68 -13.14 3.17
CA ASN A 128 -7.97 -13.80 3.14
C ASN A 128 -8.97 -13.10 4.07
N LEU A 129 -10.23 -13.57 4.05
CA LEU A 129 -11.31 -12.98 4.84
C LEU A 129 -11.04 -13.04 6.36
N LEU A 130 -10.43 -14.13 6.85
CA LEU A 130 -10.12 -14.29 8.28
C LEU A 130 -9.12 -13.23 8.73
N GLU A 131 -7.99 -13.10 8.02
CA GLU A 131 -6.99 -12.08 8.32
C GLU A 131 -7.55 -10.66 8.21
N ALA A 132 -8.41 -10.39 7.21
CA ALA A 132 -9.07 -9.10 7.09
C ALA A 132 -9.97 -8.78 8.28
N LYS A 133 -10.74 -9.76 8.77
CA LYS A 133 -11.56 -9.62 9.99
C LYS A 133 -10.71 -9.39 11.22
N GLU A 134 -9.60 -10.12 11.38
CA GLU A 134 -8.67 -9.94 12.51
C GLU A 134 -8.01 -8.55 12.49
N LEU A 135 -7.62 -8.05 11.31
CA LEU A 135 -7.08 -6.70 11.19
C LEU A 135 -8.14 -5.64 11.52
N LYS A 136 -9.37 -5.83 11.06
CA LYS A 136 -10.50 -4.95 11.40
C LYS A 136 -10.74 -4.93 12.91
N GLN A 137 -10.82 -6.09 13.53
CA GLN A 137 -11.00 -6.23 14.99
C GLN A 137 -9.86 -5.52 15.74
N LEU A 138 -8.61 -5.74 15.34
CA LEU A 138 -7.44 -5.07 15.92
C LEU A 138 -7.56 -3.53 15.87
N ILE A 139 -8.04 -3.01 14.75
CA ILE A 139 -8.23 -1.57 14.54
C ILE A 139 -9.32 -1.04 15.48
N GLU A 140 -10.43 -1.75 15.60
CA GLU A 140 -11.58 -1.38 16.45
C GLU A 140 -11.21 -1.42 17.93
N GLU A 141 -10.63 -2.52 18.41
CA GLU A 141 -10.21 -2.69 19.81
C GLU A 141 -9.18 -1.66 20.29
N ASN A 142 -8.37 -1.15 19.37
CA ASN A 142 -7.34 -0.17 19.68
C ASN A 142 -7.74 1.27 19.34
N ASN A 143 -9.01 1.52 19.01
CA ASN A 143 -9.53 2.84 18.64
C ASN A 143 -8.71 3.55 17.52
N LEU A 144 -8.16 2.77 16.58
CA LEU A 144 -7.35 3.29 15.47
C LEU A 144 -8.20 3.69 14.25
N GLY A 145 -9.48 3.34 14.21
CA GLY A 145 -10.34 3.48 13.02
C GLY A 145 -10.42 4.90 12.46
N LYS A 146 -10.37 5.93 13.32
CA LYS A 146 -10.40 7.35 12.90
C LYS A 146 -9.10 7.83 12.26
N ASP A 147 -8.02 7.05 12.41
CA ASP A 147 -6.68 7.43 12.01
C ASP A 147 -6.15 6.56 10.87
N ILE A 148 -6.90 5.52 10.49
CA ILE A 148 -6.54 4.59 9.41
C ILE A 148 -7.34 4.88 8.15
N PHE A 149 -6.62 4.95 7.04
CA PHE A 149 -7.12 5.12 5.69
C PHE A 149 -6.63 3.96 4.83
N LEU A 150 -7.50 3.40 4.01
CA LEU A 150 -7.15 2.36 3.05
C LEU A 150 -6.93 2.98 1.68
N SER A 151 -5.84 2.61 1.02
CA SER A 151 -5.54 3.06 -0.34
C SER A 151 -5.97 2.04 -1.36
N ASP A 152 -6.74 2.50 -2.35
CA ASP A 152 -6.99 1.78 -3.59
C ASP A 152 -6.72 2.72 -4.76
N HIS A 153 -5.57 2.56 -5.39
CA HIS A 153 -5.10 3.43 -6.46
C HIS A 153 -6.03 3.46 -7.70
N TYR A 154 -6.88 2.44 -7.89
CA TYR A 154 -7.89 2.46 -8.96
C TYR A 154 -8.99 3.48 -8.68
N LEU A 155 -9.41 3.65 -7.41
CA LEU A 155 -10.42 4.64 -7.04
C LEU A 155 -9.95 6.09 -7.25
N PHE A 156 -8.64 6.31 -7.33
CA PHE A 156 -8.03 7.63 -7.58
C PHE A 156 -7.72 7.91 -9.06
N LYS A 157 -7.95 6.94 -9.97
CA LYS A 157 -7.81 7.21 -11.41
C LYS A 157 -8.80 8.29 -11.84
N GLN A 158 -8.37 9.20 -12.72
CA GLN A 158 -9.16 10.36 -13.16
C GLN A 158 -10.53 9.97 -13.75
N ASN A 159 -10.58 8.87 -14.48
CA ASN A 159 -11.82 8.34 -15.04
C ASN A 159 -12.74 7.65 -14.01
N ILE A 160 -12.29 7.44 -12.78
CA ILE A 160 -13.06 6.79 -11.72
C ILE A 160 -13.42 7.77 -10.59
N ILE A 161 -12.49 8.67 -10.24
CA ILE A 161 -12.63 9.53 -9.04
C ILE A 161 -13.91 10.40 -9.09
N ASN A 162 -14.26 10.88 -10.28
CA ASN A 162 -15.39 11.80 -10.50
C ASN A 162 -16.69 11.09 -10.91
N LEU A 163 -16.71 9.75 -10.96
CA LEU A 163 -17.95 9.04 -11.30
C LEU A 163 -18.98 9.22 -10.19
N PRO A 164 -20.21 9.69 -10.54
CA PRO A 164 -21.28 9.84 -9.57
C PRO A 164 -21.85 8.47 -9.16
N LYS A 165 -22.50 8.44 -8.00
CA LYS A 165 -23.34 7.31 -7.65
C LYS A 165 -24.60 7.30 -8.53
N GLN A 166 -24.93 6.14 -9.07
CA GLN A 166 -26.07 5.97 -9.98
C GLN A 166 -26.69 4.58 -9.84
N ASP A 167 -27.91 4.46 -10.32
CA ASP A 167 -28.54 3.16 -10.53
C ASP A 167 -28.15 2.64 -11.90
N PHE A 168 -27.90 1.34 -12.00
CA PHE A 168 -27.60 0.69 -13.27
C PHE A 168 -28.19 -0.74 -13.28
N THR A 169 -28.70 -1.14 -14.43
CA THR A 169 -29.18 -2.51 -14.67
C THR A 169 -28.05 -3.42 -15.13
N LYS A 170 -26.98 -2.85 -15.69
CA LYS A 170 -25.79 -3.57 -16.14
C LYS A 170 -24.57 -2.68 -15.98
N LEU A 171 -23.49 -3.25 -15.44
CA LEU A 171 -22.17 -2.63 -15.36
C LEU A 171 -21.15 -3.54 -16.04
N GLU A 172 -20.36 -2.99 -16.94
CA GLU A 172 -19.24 -3.70 -17.54
C GLU A 172 -17.94 -2.96 -17.17
N ILE A 173 -17.00 -3.68 -16.57
CA ILE A 173 -15.69 -3.14 -16.22
C ILE A 173 -14.64 -3.90 -17.02
N LYS A 174 -13.89 -3.17 -17.83
CA LYS A 174 -12.75 -3.70 -18.60
C LYS A 174 -11.45 -3.12 -18.08
N SER A 175 -10.48 -3.99 -17.80
CA SER A 175 -9.11 -3.61 -17.53
C SER A 175 -8.20 -4.38 -18.48
N THR A 176 -7.49 -3.65 -19.31
CA THR A 176 -6.54 -4.22 -20.26
C THR A 176 -5.15 -3.73 -19.90
N GLU A 177 -4.19 -4.65 -19.81
CA GLU A 177 -2.80 -4.34 -19.56
C GLU A 177 -1.94 -4.95 -20.67
N GLU A 178 -1.00 -4.19 -21.20
CA GLU A 178 -0.07 -4.64 -22.21
C GLU A 178 1.21 -5.24 -21.61
N VAL A 179 1.42 -5.03 -20.32
CA VAL A 179 2.61 -5.50 -19.59
C VAL A 179 2.37 -6.86 -18.96
N GLY A 180 3.42 -7.70 -18.95
CA GLY A 180 3.41 -8.99 -18.27
C GLY A 180 3.64 -8.88 -16.76
N LEU A 181 4.13 -9.97 -16.16
CA LEU A 181 4.33 -10.04 -14.70
C LEU A 181 5.51 -9.20 -14.18
N GLU A 182 6.46 -8.84 -15.05
CA GLU A 182 7.60 -7.95 -14.74
C GLU A 182 8.30 -8.27 -13.40
N GLY A 183 8.64 -9.55 -13.18
CA GLY A 183 9.28 -9.99 -11.94
C GLY A 183 8.34 -10.21 -10.75
N ARG A 184 7.03 -9.97 -10.87
CA ARG A 184 6.01 -10.24 -9.83
C ARG A 184 5.41 -11.66 -9.93
N THR A 185 6.11 -12.57 -10.58
CA THR A 185 5.64 -13.95 -10.88
C THR A 185 5.17 -14.70 -9.64
N THR A 186 5.96 -14.68 -8.56
CA THR A 186 5.62 -15.36 -7.30
C THR A 186 4.35 -14.79 -6.68
N TYR A 187 4.23 -13.48 -6.63
CA TYR A 187 3.03 -12.81 -6.11
C TYR A 187 1.80 -13.16 -6.94
N TYR A 188 1.85 -12.94 -8.25
CA TYR A 188 0.70 -13.13 -9.11
C TYR A 188 0.26 -14.60 -9.19
N ASN A 189 1.20 -15.53 -9.15
CA ASN A 189 0.89 -16.97 -9.13
C ASN A 189 0.15 -17.39 -7.84
N SER A 190 0.38 -16.70 -6.73
CA SER A 190 -0.31 -16.96 -5.45
C SER A 190 -1.65 -16.26 -5.32
N VAL A 191 -1.84 -15.13 -5.97
CA VAL A 191 -3.04 -14.28 -5.84
C VAL A 191 -4.00 -14.46 -7.02
N GLY A 192 -3.49 -14.36 -8.25
CA GLY A 192 -4.25 -14.44 -9.49
C GLY A 192 -5.16 -13.24 -9.75
N ALA A 193 -5.65 -13.13 -10.98
CA ALA A 193 -6.46 -11.99 -11.43
C ALA A 193 -7.77 -11.80 -10.65
N LEU A 194 -8.39 -12.88 -10.17
CA LEU A 194 -9.64 -12.79 -9.43
C LEU A 194 -9.48 -12.00 -8.12
N LYS A 195 -8.45 -12.32 -7.35
CA LYS A 195 -8.18 -11.59 -6.09
C LYS A 195 -7.56 -10.23 -6.34
N ASP A 196 -6.60 -10.15 -7.27
CA ASP A 196 -5.86 -8.93 -7.52
C ASP A 196 -6.72 -7.84 -8.19
N MET A 197 -7.53 -8.20 -9.16
CA MET A 197 -8.32 -7.24 -9.94
C MET A 197 -9.79 -7.20 -9.53
N VAL A 198 -10.49 -8.34 -9.54
CA VAL A 198 -11.94 -8.34 -9.31
C VAL A 198 -12.26 -8.01 -7.87
N GLN A 199 -11.76 -8.80 -6.94
CA GLN A 199 -12.02 -8.60 -5.50
C GLN A 199 -11.46 -7.27 -4.99
N SER A 200 -10.25 -6.92 -5.39
CA SER A 200 -9.55 -5.76 -4.82
C SER A 200 -9.95 -4.43 -5.45
N HIS A 201 -10.29 -4.42 -6.75
CA HIS A 201 -10.55 -3.16 -7.48
C HIS A 201 -11.97 -3.08 -8.05
N PHE A 202 -12.42 -4.08 -8.81
CA PHE A 202 -13.68 -3.96 -9.52
C PHE A 202 -14.87 -3.90 -8.56
N LEU A 203 -14.87 -4.69 -7.49
CA LEU A 203 -15.91 -4.61 -6.47
C LEU A 203 -15.91 -3.25 -5.75
N ASN A 204 -14.74 -2.69 -5.48
CA ASN A 204 -14.63 -1.36 -4.87
C ASN A 204 -15.13 -0.26 -5.82
N ILE A 205 -14.81 -0.35 -7.11
CA ILE A 205 -15.32 0.59 -8.13
C ILE A 205 -16.85 0.47 -8.20
N THR A 206 -17.37 -0.75 -8.29
CA THR A 206 -18.81 -1.00 -8.32
C THR A 206 -19.50 -0.41 -7.08
N GLN A 207 -18.97 -0.67 -5.88
CA GLN A 207 -19.52 -0.10 -4.64
C GLN A 207 -19.45 1.43 -4.61
N LYS A 208 -18.39 2.02 -5.16
CA LYS A 208 -18.24 3.47 -5.23
C LYS A 208 -19.34 4.12 -6.09
N ILE A 209 -19.66 3.52 -7.22
CA ILE A 209 -20.62 4.08 -8.20
C ILE A 209 -22.07 3.62 -7.96
N SER A 210 -22.28 2.55 -7.19
CA SER A 210 -23.61 2.06 -6.84
C SER A 210 -24.25 2.91 -5.76
N LYS A 211 -25.55 3.21 -5.89
CA LYS A 211 -26.35 3.77 -4.80
C LYS A 211 -26.66 2.75 -3.72
N GLU A 212 -26.70 1.47 -4.08
CA GLU A 212 -26.96 0.38 -3.16
C GLU A 212 -25.66 -0.24 -2.61
N GLU A 213 -25.74 -0.77 -1.38
CA GLU A 213 -24.68 -1.65 -0.87
C GLU A 213 -24.68 -2.99 -1.61
N LEU A 214 -23.48 -3.42 -2.04
CA LEU A 214 -23.29 -4.70 -2.73
C LEU A 214 -23.20 -5.90 -1.78
N LYS A 215 -23.25 -5.66 -0.48
CA LYS A 215 -23.14 -6.69 0.54
C LYS A 215 -24.16 -7.82 0.30
N ASP A 216 -23.67 -9.05 0.27
CA ASP A 216 -24.46 -10.27 0.08
C ASP A 216 -25.26 -10.34 -1.24
N LYS A 217 -25.00 -9.43 -2.20
CA LYS A 217 -25.69 -9.34 -3.49
C LYS A 217 -24.83 -9.77 -4.68
N ILE A 218 -23.67 -10.36 -4.44
CA ILE A 218 -22.74 -10.74 -5.49
C ILE A 218 -22.77 -12.24 -5.69
N GLU A 219 -23.12 -12.66 -6.90
CA GLU A 219 -23.07 -14.03 -7.35
C GLU A 219 -22.18 -14.13 -8.59
N ILE A 220 -21.36 -15.17 -8.66
CA ILE A 220 -20.57 -15.47 -9.86
C ILE A 220 -21.33 -16.48 -10.70
N LEU A 221 -21.95 -16.01 -11.78
CA LEU A 221 -22.74 -16.85 -12.69
C LEU A 221 -21.85 -17.63 -13.65
N GLU A 222 -20.81 -16.99 -14.18
CA GLU A 222 -19.88 -17.60 -15.12
C GLU A 222 -18.49 -16.96 -14.96
N PHE A 223 -17.42 -17.74 -15.09
CA PHE A 223 -16.10 -17.20 -15.29
C PHE A 223 -15.28 -18.04 -16.27
N LYS A 224 -14.43 -17.36 -17.05
CA LYS A 224 -13.42 -17.97 -17.91
C LYS A 224 -12.06 -17.40 -17.55
N ARG A 225 -11.05 -18.25 -17.47
CA ARG A 225 -9.68 -17.82 -17.25
C ARG A 225 -8.75 -18.35 -18.31
N GLY A 226 -7.73 -17.60 -18.62
CA GLY A 226 -6.66 -18.01 -19.51
C GLY A 226 -5.34 -17.42 -19.06
N GLN A 227 -4.29 -17.77 -19.77
CA GLN A 227 -2.96 -17.22 -19.59
C GLN A 227 -2.56 -16.49 -20.89
N TYR A 228 -1.86 -15.39 -20.77
CA TYR A 228 -1.29 -14.75 -21.95
C TYR A 228 -0.09 -15.55 -22.50
N LYS A 229 0.23 -15.36 -23.76
CA LYS A 229 1.17 -16.19 -24.56
C LYS A 229 2.51 -16.49 -23.90
N ASN A 230 3.08 -15.58 -23.11
CA ASN A 230 4.39 -15.74 -22.50
C ASN A 230 4.36 -16.02 -20.98
N TYR A 231 3.21 -16.26 -20.40
CA TYR A 231 3.04 -16.45 -18.96
C TYR A 231 3.94 -17.56 -18.39
N SER A 232 3.98 -18.73 -19.04
CA SER A 232 4.77 -19.87 -18.59
C SER A 232 6.28 -19.60 -18.65
N LYS A 233 6.75 -18.84 -19.64
CA LYS A 233 8.16 -18.44 -19.75
C LYS A 233 8.58 -17.52 -18.60
N GLU A 234 7.72 -16.56 -18.24
CA GLU A 234 7.99 -15.63 -17.13
C GLU A 234 7.99 -16.35 -15.78
N LEU A 235 7.26 -17.45 -15.64
CA LEU A 235 7.31 -18.34 -14.47
C LEU A 235 8.56 -19.23 -14.42
N GLY A 236 9.42 -19.23 -15.43
CA GLY A 236 10.57 -20.12 -15.53
C GLY A 236 10.20 -21.60 -15.75
N LYS A 237 8.96 -21.87 -16.17
CA LYS A 237 8.50 -23.21 -16.53
C LYS A 237 8.69 -23.38 -18.03
N ASN A 238 9.72 -24.10 -18.44
CA ASN A 238 9.82 -24.61 -19.80
C ASN A 238 8.63 -25.55 -20.03
N GLN A 239 7.94 -25.35 -21.15
CA GLN A 239 6.95 -26.29 -21.65
C GLN A 239 7.62 -27.57 -22.10
#